data_39334ce82ac62205cfcc239dbde9017a
#
_entry.id   39334ce82ac62205cfcc239dbde9017a
#
_cell.length_a   1.000
_cell.length_b   1.000
_cell.length_c   1.000
_cell.angle_alpha   90.00
_cell.angle_beta   90.00
_cell.angle_gamma   90.00
#
_symmetry.space_group_name_H-M   'P 1'
#
loop_
_entity.id
_entity.type
_entity.pdbx_description
1 polymer ?
#
loop_
_entity_poly.entity_id
_entity_poly.type
_entity_poly.pdbx_seq_one_letter_code
_entity_poly.pdbx_strand_id
1 'polypeptide(L)'
;MKAYTYVDKGRFELLDKPRPQILDPKDAVVRVTLGSICSSDLHIKHGSVPRAVSGITVGHEMVGIVEEVGSEVKNVRPGDRVTINVETFCGECYFCKNGYVNNCTDPNGGWALGCRIDGGQAEYVRVPYADQGLNRIPDSVSDKRALLVGDVLATGFWAARISEIKEDDTVLIIGGGPTGICTLLCVMLKNPKKIILCEKSPQRQAFIKHNYRSVEVISPDECLNVAKNLERGGADVVIEVAGAEDTFQLAWQCARPNAIVTIVALYDKPQVLSLPDMYGKNLTFKTGGVDGCDCAEILSLIEEGKIDTTHLITHSFPLSRIEEAYQLFENKEDGVIKVAIVTD
;
A
#
# COMPACT_ATOMS: atom_id res chain seq x y z
N MET A 1 13.29 20.63 12.05
CA MET A 1 13.43 19.55 11.08
C MET A 1 12.77 19.93 9.76
N LYS A 2 13.28 19.43 8.64
CA LYS A 2 12.61 19.55 7.35
C LYS A 2 11.44 18.56 7.28
N ALA A 3 10.29 19.03 6.74
CA ALA A 3 9.08 18.22 6.63
C ALA A 3 8.25 18.65 5.41
N TYR A 4 7.88 17.70 4.57
CA TYR A 4 7.03 17.97 3.40
C TYR A 4 5.57 18.01 3.85
N THR A 5 4.93 19.15 3.68
CA THR A 5 3.70 19.51 4.39
C THR A 5 2.56 19.78 3.43
N TYR A 6 1.39 19.23 3.70
CA TYR A 6 0.14 19.58 3.02
C TYR A 6 -0.37 20.92 3.50
N VAL A 7 -0.20 21.95 2.69
CA VAL A 7 -0.62 23.33 3.04
C VAL A 7 -2.10 23.54 2.73
N ASP A 8 -2.48 23.26 1.49
CA ASP A 8 -3.86 23.29 1.03
C ASP A 8 -4.02 22.45 -0.26
N LYS A 9 -5.24 22.36 -0.78
CA LYS A 9 -5.54 21.60 -1.99
C LYS A 9 -4.65 22.04 -3.16
N GLY A 10 -3.94 21.07 -3.73
CA GLY A 10 -3.01 21.26 -4.83
C GLY A 10 -1.59 21.64 -4.39
N ARG A 11 -1.33 21.86 -3.10
CA ARG A 11 -0.08 22.42 -2.62
C ARG A 11 0.53 21.69 -1.44
N PHE A 12 1.70 21.09 -1.69
CA PHE A 12 2.63 20.60 -0.69
C PHE A 12 3.87 21.48 -0.69
N GLU A 13 4.48 21.71 0.46
CA GLU A 13 5.69 22.51 0.61
C GLU A 13 6.68 21.89 1.59
N LEU A 14 7.98 22.00 1.31
CA LEU A 14 9.03 21.61 2.23
C LEU A 14 9.27 22.73 3.25
N LEU A 15 8.82 22.52 4.47
CA LEU A 15 8.84 23.51 5.55
C LEU A 15 9.78 23.11 6.69
N ASP A 16 10.19 24.10 7.47
CA ASP A 16 10.82 23.88 8.78
C ASP A 16 9.74 23.72 9.85
N LYS A 17 9.68 22.54 10.47
CA LYS A 17 8.77 22.21 11.58
C LYS A 17 9.55 21.87 12.86
N PRO A 18 8.95 22.01 14.03
CA PRO A 18 9.52 21.47 15.26
C PRO A 18 9.75 19.97 15.14
N ARG A 19 10.81 19.44 15.78
CA ARG A 19 10.96 17.98 15.95
C ARG A 19 9.80 17.46 16.79
N PRO A 20 9.17 16.31 16.43
CA PRO A 20 8.11 15.72 17.22
C PRO A 20 8.62 15.24 18.58
N GLN A 21 7.73 15.23 19.56
CA GLN A 21 7.99 14.79 20.94
C GLN A 21 7.03 13.65 21.30
N ILE A 22 7.38 12.88 22.33
CA ILE A 22 6.48 11.91 22.98
C ILE A 22 5.30 12.69 23.57
N LEU A 23 4.08 12.36 23.17
CA LEU A 23 2.84 12.95 23.67
C LEU A 23 2.05 11.99 24.56
N ASP A 24 2.24 10.69 24.35
CA ASP A 24 1.61 9.61 25.13
C ASP A 24 2.67 8.58 25.53
N PRO A 25 2.56 7.94 26.72
CA PRO A 25 3.49 6.89 27.14
C PRO A 25 3.66 5.72 26.15
N LYS A 26 2.75 5.53 25.22
CA LYS A 26 2.77 4.49 24.17
C LYS A 26 3.40 4.94 22.86
N ASP A 27 3.86 6.19 22.75
CA ASP A 27 4.44 6.75 21.53
C ASP A 27 5.91 6.37 21.36
N ALA A 28 6.40 6.44 20.12
CA ALA A 28 7.82 6.53 19.81
C ALA A 28 8.09 7.70 18.85
N VAL A 29 9.31 8.23 18.89
CA VAL A 29 9.86 9.13 17.88
C VAL A 29 10.89 8.35 17.08
N VAL A 30 10.71 8.33 15.77
CA VAL A 30 11.59 7.64 14.83
C VAL A 30 12.27 8.67 13.94
N ARG A 31 13.60 8.56 13.82
CA ARG A 31 14.37 9.26 12.79
C ARG A 31 14.21 8.48 11.49
N VAL A 32 13.57 9.10 10.52
CA VAL A 32 13.33 8.48 9.21
C VAL A 32 14.65 8.40 8.45
N THR A 33 14.99 7.24 7.92
CA THR A 33 16.16 7.04 7.06
C THR A 33 15.78 6.95 5.60
N LEU A 34 14.60 6.40 5.32
CA LEU A 34 14.09 6.25 3.97
C LEU A 34 12.56 6.31 3.99
N GLY A 35 11.98 7.21 3.20
CA GLY A 35 10.55 7.26 2.91
C GLY A 35 10.25 6.91 1.47
N SER A 36 8.96 6.83 1.10
CA SER A 36 8.57 6.77 -0.31
C SER A 36 7.32 7.58 -0.62
N ILE A 37 7.05 7.79 -1.92
CA ILE A 37 5.85 8.46 -2.41
C ILE A 37 4.82 7.40 -2.78
N CYS A 38 3.59 7.58 -2.28
CA CYS A 38 2.43 6.76 -2.60
C CYS A 38 1.41 7.53 -3.45
N SER A 39 0.61 6.80 -4.23
CA SER A 39 -0.51 7.41 -4.95
C SER A 39 -1.53 8.05 -4.01
N SER A 40 -1.66 7.54 -2.79
CA SER A 40 -2.54 8.12 -1.75
C SER A 40 -2.11 9.53 -1.33
N ASP A 41 -0.80 9.84 -1.40
CA ASP A 41 -0.31 11.22 -1.17
C ASP A 41 -0.82 12.17 -2.27
N LEU A 42 -0.91 11.70 -3.53
CA LEU A 42 -1.49 12.49 -4.62
C LEU A 42 -3.00 12.68 -4.44
N HIS A 43 -3.73 11.66 -3.94
CA HIS A 43 -5.14 11.81 -3.57
C HIS A 43 -5.34 12.88 -2.48
N ILE A 44 -4.45 12.95 -1.48
CA ILE A 44 -4.44 14.05 -0.48
C ILE A 44 -4.19 15.39 -1.19
N LYS A 45 -3.13 15.47 -2.01
CA LYS A 45 -2.77 16.69 -2.75
C LYS A 45 -3.95 17.22 -3.56
N HIS A 46 -4.67 16.34 -4.26
CA HIS A 46 -5.81 16.72 -5.11
C HIS A 46 -7.12 16.93 -4.34
N GLY A 47 -7.14 16.69 -3.02
CA GLY A 47 -8.31 16.87 -2.16
C GLY A 47 -9.36 15.78 -2.29
N SER A 48 -8.98 14.57 -2.77
CA SER A 48 -9.85 13.40 -2.88
C SER A 48 -9.96 12.62 -1.56
N VAL A 49 -9.21 13.01 -0.52
CA VAL A 49 -9.27 12.42 0.82
C VAL A 49 -9.89 13.41 1.81
N PRO A 50 -11.20 13.37 2.06
CA PRO A 50 -11.91 14.39 2.85
C PRO A 50 -11.43 14.51 4.30
N ARG A 51 -10.83 13.45 4.84
CA ARG A 51 -10.31 13.39 6.22
C ARG A 51 -8.87 13.95 6.36
N ALA A 52 -8.20 14.26 5.25
CA ALA A 52 -6.86 14.84 5.31
C ALA A 52 -6.88 16.24 5.94
N VAL A 53 -5.91 16.51 6.81
CA VAL A 53 -5.83 17.74 7.58
C VAL A 53 -4.74 18.64 7.02
N SER A 54 -5.05 19.90 6.74
CA SER A 54 -4.06 20.91 6.34
C SER A 54 -3.05 21.18 7.46
N GLY A 55 -1.79 21.44 7.09
CA GLY A 55 -0.68 21.68 8.01
C GLY A 55 0.06 20.43 8.50
N ILE A 56 -0.41 19.21 8.16
CA ILE A 56 0.30 17.98 8.52
C ILE A 56 1.45 17.70 7.57
N THR A 57 2.49 17.02 8.09
CA THR A 57 3.52 16.39 7.27
C THR A 57 2.92 15.19 6.55
N VAL A 58 3.11 15.08 5.24
CA VAL A 58 2.62 13.94 4.45
C VAL A 58 3.56 12.74 4.51
N GLY A 59 3.18 11.65 3.84
CA GLY A 59 3.96 10.41 3.76
C GLY A 59 3.61 9.39 4.85
N HIS A 60 3.38 8.17 4.40
CA HIS A 60 2.95 7.05 5.26
C HIS A 60 3.69 5.75 4.96
N GLU A 61 4.69 5.79 4.09
CA GLU A 61 5.61 4.68 3.80
C GLU A 61 7.01 5.08 4.20
N MET A 62 7.57 4.45 5.23
CA MET A 62 8.90 4.80 5.72
C MET A 62 9.52 3.70 6.57
N VAL A 63 10.84 3.78 6.67
CA VAL A 63 11.66 3.05 7.63
C VAL A 63 12.57 4.03 8.36
N GLY A 64 13.04 3.66 9.54
CA GLY A 64 13.90 4.55 10.31
C GLY A 64 14.51 3.87 11.51
N ILE A 65 15.12 4.70 12.36
CA ILE A 65 15.76 4.30 13.60
C ILE A 65 14.98 4.93 14.76
N VAL A 66 14.59 4.11 15.72
CA VAL A 66 13.94 4.58 16.95
C VAL A 66 14.90 5.49 17.71
N GLU A 67 14.48 6.71 18.02
CA GLU A 67 15.28 7.70 18.78
C GLU A 67 14.82 7.83 20.23
N GLU A 68 13.50 7.83 20.43
CA GLU A 68 12.87 7.97 21.74
C GLU A 68 11.66 7.07 21.85
N VAL A 69 11.37 6.57 23.03
CA VAL A 69 10.17 5.78 23.33
C VAL A 69 9.50 6.28 24.60
N GLY A 70 8.17 6.23 24.63
CA GLY A 70 7.39 6.47 25.83
C GLY A 70 7.56 5.36 26.88
N SER A 71 7.21 5.64 28.11
CA SER A 71 7.46 4.74 29.26
C SER A 71 6.71 3.41 29.23
N GLU A 72 5.67 3.28 28.38
CA GLU A 72 4.88 2.05 28.24
C GLU A 72 5.26 1.22 27.00
N VAL A 73 6.15 1.71 26.15
CA VAL A 73 6.65 0.97 24.97
C VAL A 73 7.58 -0.17 25.42
N LYS A 74 7.35 -1.37 24.87
CA LYS A 74 8.05 -2.61 25.28
C LYS A 74 8.76 -3.34 24.16
N ASN A 75 8.23 -3.25 22.92
CA ASN A 75 8.66 -4.09 21.81
C ASN A 75 9.84 -3.50 21.02
N VAL A 76 10.09 -2.20 21.16
CA VAL A 76 11.18 -1.50 20.49
C VAL A 76 11.93 -0.60 21.49
N ARG A 77 13.17 -0.25 21.16
CA ARG A 77 14.05 0.61 21.98
C ARG A 77 14.86 1.55 21.10
N PRO A 78 15.39 2.65 21.63
CA PRO A 78 16.31 3.52 20.91
C PRO A 78 17.46 2.74 20.25
N GLY A 79 17.70 3.03 18.98
CA GLY A 79 18.69 2.34 18.11
C GLY A 79 18.11 1.20 17.28
N ASP A 80 16.91 0.70 17.55
CA ASP A 80 16.29 -0.32 16.71
C ASP A 80 15.92 0.25 15.32
N ARG A 81 16.24 -0.51 14.27
CA ARG A 81 15.76 -0.25 12.90
C ARG A 81 14.35 -0.78 12.75
N VAL A 82 13.43 0.05 12.25
CA VAL A 82 12.01 -0.29 12.17
C VAL A 82 11.38 0.09 10.84
N THR A 83 10.43 -0.72 10.38
CA THR A 83 9.41 -0.28 9.43
C THR A 83 8.20 0.22 10.19
N ILE A 84 7.53 1.24 9.65
CA ILE A 84 6.41 1.90 10.29
C ILE A 84 5.14 1.51 9.54
N ASN A 85 4.15 1.04 10.29
CA ASN A 85 2.85 0.69 9.75
C ASN A 85 2.09 1.96 9.34
N VAL A 86 1.46 1.95 8.16
CA VAL A 86 0.60 3.05 7.67
C VAL A 86 -0.54 3.34 8.64
N GLU A 87 -1.02 2.30 9.31
CA GLU A 87 -2.12 2.40 10.26
C GLU A 87 -1.60 2.50 11.69
N THR A 88 -2.23 3.40 12.43
CA THR A 88 -2.10 3.44 13.89
C THR A 88 -3.30 2.75 14.51
N PHE A 89 -3.10 1.96 15.56
CA PHE A 89 -4.19 1.24 16.21
C PHE A 89 -3.89 0.89 17.67
N CYS A 90 -4.92 0.95 18.52
CA CYS A 90 -4.75 0.82 19.96
C CYS A 90 -4.42 -0.61 20.44
N GLY A 91 -4.70 -1.65 19.63
CA GLY A 91 -4.55 -3.05 20.02
C GLY A 91 -5.60 -3.60 20.99
N GLU A 92 -6.49 -2.77 21.55
CA GLU A 92 -7.37 -3.14 22.67
C GLU A 92 -8.85 -3.17 22.31
N CYS A 93 -9.30 -2.40 21.30
CA CYS A 93 -10.71 -2.34 20.92
C CYS A 93 -11.16 -3.63 20.22
N TYR A 94 -12.48 -3.78 20.03
CA TYR A 94 -13.06 -4.93 19.37
C TYR A 94 -12.43 -5.19 17.98
N PHE A 95 -12.28 -4.16 17.18
CA PHE A 95 -11.74 -4.28 15.82
C PHE A 95 -10.28 -4.73 15.83
N CYS A 96 -9.43 -4.11 16.67
CA CYS A 96 -8.03 -4.50 16.78
C CYS A 96 -7.85 -5.95 17.23
N LYS A 97 -8.63 -6.40 18.23
CA LYS A 97 -8.58 -7.80 18.74
C LYS A 97 -9.01 -8.83 17.70
N ASN A 98 -9.76 -8.42 16.68
CA ASN A 98 -10.21 -9.30 15.61
C ASN A 98 -9.43 -9.12 14.29
N GLY A 99 -8.31 -8.34 14.30
CA GLY A 99 -7.48 -8.14 13.12
C GLY A 99 -8.03 -7.11 12.12
N TYR A 100 -9.05 -6.33 12.49
CA TYR A 100 -9.64 -5.27 11.67
C TYR A 100 -9.08 -3.90 12.07
N VAL A 101 -7.76 -3.77 12.04
CA VAL A 101 -7.05 -2.63 12.63
C VAL A 101 -7.34 -1.30 11.94
N ASN A 102 -7.66 -1.32 10.65
CA ASN A 102 -8.11 -0.14 9.92
C ASN A 102 -9.39 0.50 10.52
N ASN A 103 -10.21 -0.28 11.20
CA ASN A 103 -11.43 0.16 11.86
C ASN A 103 -11.24 0.44 13.36
N CYS A 104 -10.01 0.65 13.83
CA CYS A 104 -9.75 1.00 15.22
C CYS A 104 -10.59 2.20 15.64
N THR A 105 -11.22 2.10 16.83
CA THR A 105 -12.13 3.13 17.36
C THR A 105 -11.42 4.29 18.03
N ASP A 106 -10.10 4.23 18.16
CA ASP A 106 -9.31 5.36 18.68
C ASP A 106 -9.37 6.54 17.70
N PRO A 107 -9.41 7.80 18.18
CA PRO A 107 -9.40 8.99 17.31
C PRO A 107 -8.20 9.04 16.35
N ASN A 108 -7.05 8.47 16.74
CA ASN A 108 -5.87 8.34 15.88
C ASN A 108 -5.80 6.97 15.19
N GLY A 109 -6.84 6.15 15.25
CA GLY A 109 -6.87 4.80 14.67
C GLY A 109 -7.02 4.80 13.14
N GLY A 110 -6.61 3.71 12.48
CA GLY A 110 -6.62 3.55 11.03
C GLY A 110 -5.56 4.41 10.33
N TRP A 111 -5.74 4.73 9.06
CA TRP A 111 -4.80 5.58 8.33
C TRP A 111 -4.79 7.00 8.89
N ALA A 112 -3.90 7.27 9.84
CA ALA A 112 -3.70 8.57 10.46
C ALA A 112 -2.38 9.23 10.05
N LEU A 113 -1.27 8.50 10.03
CA LEU A 113 0.04 9.00 9.62
C LEU A 113 0.01 9.55 8.18
N GLY A 114 0.50 10.77 8.01
CA GLY A 114 0.53 11.44 6.71
C GLY A 114 -0.85 11.86 6.17
N CYS A 115 -1.92 11.70 6.96
CA CYS A 115 -3.29 12.04 6.57
C CYS A 115 -3.99 12.94 7.60
N ARG A 116 -4.02 12.54 8.88
CA ARG A 116 -4.68 13.27 9.98
C ARG A 116 -3.68 13.76 11.04
N ILE A 117 -2.54 13.10 11.12
CA ILE A 117 -1.39 13.46 11.95
C ILE A 117 -0.14 13.48 11.09
N ASP A 118 0.94 14.11 11.59
CA ASP A 118 2.20 14.19 10.87
C ASP A 118 2.72 12.80 10.45
N GLY A 119 3.15 12.70 9.20
CA GLY A 119 3.74 11.51 8.58
C GLY A 119 5.25 11.58 8.46
N GLY A 120 5.81 10.72 7.59
CA GLY A 120 7.23 10.45 7.52
C GLY A 120 7.99 10.99 6.32
N GLN A 121 7.40 11.87 5.49
CA GLN A 121 8.19 12.64 4.52
C GLN A 121 8.85 13.84 5.23
N ALA A 122 9.65 13.50 6.25
CA ALA A 122 10.37 14.40 7.15
C ALA A 122 11.57 13.67 7.76
N GLU A 123 12.43 14.41 8.46
CA GLU A 123 13.58 13.84 9.19
C GLU A 123 13.15 12.99 10.40
N TYR A 124 12.02 13.31 11.02
CA TYR A 124 11.48 12.60 12.19
C TYR A 124 9.96 12.48 12.11
N VAL A 125 9.45 11.38 12.67
CA VAL A 125 8.01 11.13 12.81
C VAL A 125 7.69 10.61 14.21
N ARG A 126 6.57 11.05 14.79
CA ARG A 126 5.99 10.45 16.00
C ARG A 126 5.02 9.35 15.59
N VAL A 127 5.20 8.17 16.14
CA VAL A 127 4.35 7.01 15.88
C VAL A 127 3.56 6.70 17.15
N PRO A 128 2.23 6.93 17.16
CA PRO A 128 1.35 6.51 18.24
C PRO A 128 1.30 4.99 18.35
N TYR A 129 1.05 4.47 19.56
CA TYR A 129 0.95 3.03 19.79
C TYR A 129 2.14 2.25 19.21
N ALA A 130 3.36 2.66 19.58
CA ALA A 130 4.60 2.18 18.99
C ALA A 130 4.74 0.64 18.98
N ASP A 131 4.25 -0.04 20.02
CA ASP A 131 4.26 -1.52 20.09
C ASP A 131 3.39 -2.19 19.02
N GLN A 132 2.45 -1.46 18.43
CA GLN A 132 1.59 -1.91 17.34
C GLN A 132 2.08 -1.39 15.97
N GLY A 133 2.55 -0.14 15.95
CA GLY A 133 2.91 0.58 14.73
C GLY A 133 4.33 0.32 14.24
N LEU A 134 5.22 -0.22 15.05
CA LEU A 134 6.63 -0.43 14.71
C LEU A 134 6.98 -1.92 14.65
N ASN A 135 7.65 -2.31 13.57
CA ASN A 135 8.16 -3.67 13.40
C ASN A 135 9.67 -3.62 13.18
N ARG A 136 10.44 -4.32 14.01
CA ARG A 136 11.90 -4.37 13.90
C ARG A 136 12.32 -5.02 12.60
N ILE A 137 13.21 -4.36 11.87
CA ILE A 137 13.79 -4.88 10.63
C ILE A 137 14.93 -5.83 11.02
N PRO A 138 14.92 -7.11 10.56
CA PRO A 138 16.03 -8.02 10.75
C PRO A 138 17.35 -7.45 10.21
N ASP A 139 18.48 -7.76 10.85
CA ASP A 139 19.80 -7.24 10.44
C ASP A 139 20.18 -7.66 9.00
N SER A 140 19.69 -8.80 8.54
CA SER A 140 19.85 -9.33 7.17
C SER A 140 19.02 -8.61 6.12
N VAL A 141 18.04 -7.78 6.53
CA VAL A 141 17.14 -7.05 5.65
C VAL A 141 17.56 -5.57 5.58
N SER A 142 17.82 -5.06 4.38
CA SER A 142 18.15 -3.65 4.17
C SER A 142 16.90 -2.76 4.28
N ASP A 143 17.09 -1.47 4.60
CA ASP A 143 16.02 -0.47 4.63
C ASP A 143 15.24 -0.43 3.31
N LYS A 144 15.94 -0.54 2.18
CA LYS A 144 15.32 -0.57 0.85
C LYS A 144 14.38 -1.77 0.67
N ARG A 145 14.72 -2.95 1.22
CA ARG A 145 13.85 -4.15 1.17
C ARG A 145 12.65 -4.01 2.10
N ALA A 146 12.79 -3.30 3.22
CA ALA A 146 11.74 -3.11 4.21
C ALA A 146 10.82 -1.92 3.92
N LEU A 147 11.21 -0.98 3.04
CA LEU A 147 10.54 0.30 2.83
C LEU A 147 9.03 0.18 2.55
N LEU A 148 8.65 -0.80 1.74
CA LEU A 148 7.27 -0.95 1.26
C LEU A 148 6.40 -1.83 2.19
N VAL A 149 6.98 -2.39 3.27
CA VAL A 149 6.30 -3.33 4.16
C VAL A 149 5.13 -2.68 4.89
N GLY A 150 5.30 -1.43 5.36
CA GLY A 150 4.32 -0.76 6.22
C GLY A 150 3.01 -0.38 5.54
N ASP A 151 2.97 -0.31 4.19
CA ASP A 151 1.78 0.09 3.44
C ASP A 151 1.53 -0.77 2.21
N VAL A 152 2.19 -0.46 1.09
CA VAL A 152 1.79 -1.00 -0.21
C VAL A 152 1.99 -2.52 -0.30
N LEU A 153 3.00 -3.06 0.35
CA LEU A 153 3.20 -4.52 0.42
C LEU A 153 2.22 -5.16 1.42
N ALA A 154 1.97 -4.53 2.58
CA ALA A 154 0.91 -4.97 3.49
C ALA A 154 -0.46 -4.96 2.82
N THR A 155 -0.74 -3.93 2.00
CA THR A 155 -1.98 -3.84 1.21
C THR A 155 -2.10 -5.01 0.23
N GLY A 156 -1.04 -5.35 -0.50
CA GLY A 156 -1.02 -6.51 -1.39
C GLY A 156 -1.18 -7.84 -0.64
N PHE A 157 -0.56 -7.97 0.52
CA PHE A 157 -0.65 -9.16 1.37
C PHE A 157 -2.07 -9.36 1.91
N TRP A 158 -2.66 -8.29 2.45
CA TRP A 158 -4.05 -8.26 2.89
C TRP A 158 -5.02 -8.61 1.73
N ALA A 159 -4.84 -8.00 0.55
CA ALA A 159 -5.66 -8.27 -0.62
C ALA A 159 -5.61 -9.74 -1.02
N ALA A 160 -4.43 -10.35 -1.08
CA ALA A 160 -4.27 -11.77 -1.38
C ALA A 160 -4.89 -12.67 -0.29
N ARG A 161 -4.80 -12.29 0.99
CA ARG A 161 -5.38 -13.02 2.12
C ARG A 161 -6.91 -13.04 2.06
N ILE A 162 -7.54 -11.87 1.92
CA ILE A 162 -9.01 -11.78 1.90
C ILE A 162 -9.62 -12.36 0.61
N SER A 163 -8.83 -12.50 -0.44
CA SER A 163 -9.28 -13.08 -1.72
C SER A 163 -9.41 -14.62 -1.69
N GLU A 164 -9.01 -15.27 -0.61
CA GLU A 164 -9.18 -16.74 -0.39
C GLU A 164 -8.68 -17.61 -1.55
N ILE A 165 -7.56 -17.21 -2.15
CA ILE A 165 -6.97 -17.82 -3.34
C ILE A 165 -6.59 -19.27 -3.07
N LYS A 166 -6.95 -20.17 -4.00
CA LYS A 166 -6.64 -21.60 -3.99
C LYS A 166 -5.65 -21.95 -5.11
N GLU A 167 -4.99 -23.10 -5.00
CA GLU A 167 -3.98 -23.54 -5.97
C GLU A 167 -4.54 -23.81 -7.37
N ASP A 168 -5.82 -24.16 -7.49
CA ASP A 168 -6.47 -24.41 -8.79
C ASP A 168 -7.15 -23.17 -9.40
N ASP A 169 -7.03 -22.00 -8.75
CA ASP A 169 -7.64 -20.77 -9.19
C ASP A 169 -6.85 -20.10 -10.33
N THR A 170 -7.59 -19.45 -11.22
CA THR A 170 -7.08 -18.39 -12.09
C THR A 170 -7.35 -17.06 -11.44
N VAL A 171 -6.29 -16.30 -11.15
CA VAL A 171 -6.35 -14.98 -10.52
C VAL A 171 -6.11 -13.90 -11.58
N LEU A 172 -7.02 -12.94 -11.69
CA LEU A 172 -6.86 -11.74 -12.51
C LEU A 172 -6.60 -10.54 -11.60
N ILE A 173 -5.48 -9.86 -11.81
CA ILE A 173 -5.15 -8.58 -11.15
C ILE A 173 -5.37 -7.46 -12.16
N ILE A 174 -6.17 -6.45 -11.82
CA ILE A 174 -6.40 -5.27 -12.67
C ILE A 174 -5.64 -4.08 -12.10
N GLY A 175 -4.59 -3.67 -12.81
CA GLY A 175 -3.65 -2.62 -12.44
C GLY A 175 -2.26 -3.16 -12.15
N GLY A 176 -1.25 -2.71 -12.91
CA GLY A 176 0.17 -3.06 -12.77
C GLY A 176 1.01 -1.92 -12.17
N GLY A 177 0.39 -1.06 -11.36
CA GLY A 177 1.10 -0.06 -10.56
C GLY A 177 1.80 -0.68 -9.34
N PRO A 178 2.42 0.14 -8.48
CA PRO A 178 3.12 -0.35 -7.29
C PRO A 178 2.29 -1.32 -6.43
N THR A 179 1.05 -0.94 -6.12
CA THR A 179 0.12 -1.79 -5.36
C THR A 179 -0.20 -3.08 -6.09
N GLY A 180 -0.42 -3.02 -7.41
CA GLY A 180 -0.69 -4.20 -8.22
C GLY A 180 0.47 -5.18 -8.26
N ILE A 181 1.71 -4.68 -8.36
CA ILE A 181 2.90 -5.54 -8.33
C ILE A 181 3.13 -6.11 -6.93
N CYS A 182 2.92 -5.35 -5.86
CA CYS A 182 2.96 -5.88 -4.50
C CYS A 182 1.87 -6.94 -4.28
N THR A 183 0.66 -6.71 -4.80
CA THR A 183 -0.42 -7.72 -4.80
C THR A 183 0.00 -8.97 -5.58
N LEU A 184 0.60 -8.82 -6.76
CA LEU A 184 1.12 -9.92 -7.55
C LEU A 184 2.12 -10.77 -6.76
N LEU A 185 3.10 -10.16 -6.10
CA LEU A 185 4.08 -10.86 -5.26
C LEU A 185 3.39 -11.70 -4.18
N CYS A 186 2.36 -11.14 -3.53
CA CYS A 186 1.62 -11.83 -2.48
C CYS A 186 0.69 -12.93 -3.03
N VAL A 187 0.10 -12.73 -4.21
CA VAL A 187 -0.67 -13.76 -4.94
C VAL A 187 0.23 -14.93 -5.34
N MET A 188 1.46 -14.68 -5.79
CA MET A 188 2.42 -15.74 -6.12
C MET A 188 2.73 -16.66 -4.94
N LEU A 189 2.71 -16.15 -3.70
CA LEU A 189 2.87 -16.97 -2.49
C LEU A 189 1.75 -17.99 -2.29
N LYS A 190 0.57 -17.75 -2.88
CA LYS A 190 -0.58 -18.69 -2.81
C LYS A 190 -0.52 -19.77 -3.88
N ASN A 191 0.44 -19.71 -4.79
CA ASN A 191 0.68 -20.68 -5.87
C ASN A 191 -0.57 -21.04 -6.69
N PRO A 192 -1.35 -20.07 -7.21
CA PRO A 192 -2.53 -20.38 -8.02
C PRO A 192 -2.14 -21.01 -9.35
N LYS A 193 -3.10 -21.71 -9.98
CA LYS A 193 -2.93 -22.35 -11.31
C LYS A 193 -2.48 -21.37 -12.38
N LYS A 194 -3.00 -20.14 -12.35
CA LYS A 194 -2.69 -19.10 -13.34
C LYS A 194 -2.83 -17.71 -12.74
N ILE A 195 -1.92 -16.82 -13.12
CA ILE A 195 -2.00 -15.38 -12.79
C ILE A 195 -2.02 -14.59 -14.10
N ILE A 196 -3.02 -13.72 -14.22
CA ILE A 196 -3.17 -12.76 -15.32
C ILE A 196 -3.11 -11.36 -14.70
N LEU A 197 -2.33 -10.46 -15.30
CA LEU A 197 -2.26 -9.07 -14.87
C LEU A 197 -2.62 -8.16 -16.03
N CYS A 198 -3.66 -7.34 -15.82
CA CYS A 198 -4.14 -6.36 -16.77
C CYS A 198 -3.52 -4.99 -16.47
N GLU A 199 -2.75 -4.44 -17.42
CA GLU A 199 -2.11 -3.12 -17.30
C GLU A 199 -2.21 -2.35 -18.62
N LYS A 200 -2.53 -1.05 -18.53
CA LYS A 200 -2.67 -0.19 -19.72
C LYS A 200 -1.36 0.38 -20.25
N SER A 201 -0.36 0.59 -19.38
CA SER A 201 0.92 1.19 -19.76
C SER A 201 1.84 0.16 -20.41
N PRO A 202 2.25 0.35 -21.69
CA PRO A 202 3.18 -0.57 -22.35
C PRO A 202 4.53 -0.70 -21.60
N GLN A 203 4.99 0.39 -20.98
CA GLN A 203 6.24 0.39 -20.21
C GLN A 203 6.12 -0.51 -18.98
N ARG A 204 5.01 -0.40 -18.22
CA ARG A 204 4.75 -1.26 -17.06
C ARG A 204 4.50 -2.70 -17.46
N GLN A 205 3.79 -2.95 -18.57
CA GLN A 205 3.66 -4.31 -19.13
C GLN A 205 5.02 -4.93 -19.41
N ALA A 206 5.94 -4.17 -20.05
CA ALA A 206 7.30 -4.63 -20.35
C ALA A 206 8.08 -4.93 -19.07
N PHE A 207 7.99 -4.05 -18.07
CA PHE A 207 8.59 -4.26 -16.76
C PHE A 207 8.09 -5.55 -16.09
N ILE A 208 6.77 -5.77 -16.08
CA ILE A 208 6.16 -6.96 -15.45
C ILE A 208 6.56 -8.22 -16.20
N LYS A 209 6.50 -8.23 -17.52
CA LYS A 209 6.92 -9.36 -18.38
C LYS A 209 8.40 -9.72 -18.18
N HIS A 210 9.26 -8.72 -17.97
CA HIS A 210 10.67 -8.93 -17.73
C HIS A 210 10.95 -9.60 -16.36
N ASN A 211 10.30 -9.10 -15.31
CA ASN A 211 10.57 -9.52 -13.94
C ASN A 211 9.75 -10.76 -13.50
N TYR A 212 8.58 -11.01 -14.10
CA TYR A 212 7.62 -12.05 -13.66
C TYR A 212 7.17 -12.91 -14.84
N ARG A 213 8.05 -13.79 -15.31
CA ARG A 213 7.86 -14.59 -16.54
C ARG A 213 6.69 -15.58 -16.47
N SER A 214 6.23 -15.97 -15.30
CA SER A 214 5.09 -16.87 -15.11
C SER A 214 3.73 -16.17 -15.18
N VAL A 215 3.72 -14.84 -15.30
CA VAL A 215 2.50 -14.02 -15.30
C VAL A 215 2.11 -13.68 -16.73
N GLU A 216 0.86 -13.94 -17.09
CA GLU A 216 0.29 -13.47 -18.35
C GLU A 216 -0.08 -12.00 -18.22
N VAL A 217 0.54 -11.14 -19.04
CA VAL A 217 0.28 -9.69 -18.99
C VAL A 217 -0.49 -9.26 -20.23
N ILE A 218 -1.66 -8.67 -20.00
CA ILE A 218 -2.62 -8.26 -21.03
C ILE A 218 -2.98 -6.77 -20.93
N SER A 219 -3.52 -6.21 -22.00
CA SER A 219 -4.11 -4.86 -22.00
C SER A 219 -5.58 -4.87 -21.56
N PRO A 220 -6.15 -3.71 -21.16
CA PRO A 220 -7.57 -3.62 -20.82
C PRO A 220 -8.51 -4.06 -21.94
N ASP A 221 -8.16 -3.77 -23.20
CA ASP A 221 -8.98 -4.13 -24.35
C ASP A 221 -9.09 -5.65 -24.57
N GLU A 222 -8.07 -6.41 -24.12
CA GLU A 222 -8.03 -7.86 -24.21
C GLU A 222 -8.77 -8.54 -23.04
N CYS A 223 -8.93 -7.83 -21.92
CA CYS A 223 -9.25 -8.40 -20.63
C CYS A 223 -10.56 -9.22 -20.64
N LEU A 224 -11.64 -8.66 -21.17
CA LEU A 224 -12.95 -9.34 -21.27
C LEU A 224 -12.89 -10.57 -22.18
N ASN A 225 -12.17 -10.48 -23.30
CA ASN A 225 -12.04 -11.60 -24.22
C ASN A 225 -11.21 -12.74 -23.62
N VAL A 226 -10.10 -12.39 -22.97
CA VAL A 226 -9.27 -13.38 -22.26
C VAL A 226 -10.08 -14.05 -21.16
N ALA A 227 -10.79 -13.28 -20.31
CA ALA A 227 -11.59 -13.82 -19.24
C ALA A 227 -12.67 -14.80 -19.74
N LYS A 228 -13.42 -14.44 -20.80
CA LYS A 228 -14.47 -15.29 -21.38
C LYS A 228 -13.95 -16.63 -21.91
N ASN A 229 -12.69 -16.67 -22.36
CA ASN A 229 -12.05 -17.88 -22.91
C ASN A 229 -11.34 -18.72 -21.84
N LEU A 230 -11.38 -18.33 -20.55
CA LEU A 230 -10.90 -19.16 -19.46
C LEU A 230 -11.80 -20.39 -19.28
N GLU A 231 -11.23 -21.48 -18.80
CA GLU A 231 -11.89 -22.80 -18.61
C GLU A 231 -13.25 -22.71 -17.91
N ARG A 232 -13.38 -21.78 -16.94
CA ARG A 232 -14.61 -21.58 -16.14
C ARG A 232 -15.43 -20.36 -16.59
N GLY A 233 -15.12 -19.78 -17.77
CA GLY A 233 -15.84 -18.63 -18.33
C GLY A 233 -15.57 -17.29 -17.60
N GLY A 234 -14.48 -17.18 -16.89
CA GLY A 234 -14.01 -16.04 -16.13
C GLY A 234 -12.95 -16.42 -15.11
N ALA A 235 -12.34 -15.44 -14.46
CA ALA A 235 -11.38 -15.66 -13.39
C ALA A 235 -12.08 -16.10 -12.09
N ASP A 236 -11.44 -16.99 -11.34
CA ASP A 236 -11.92 -17.47 -10.03
C ASP A 236 -11.83 -16.37 -8.97
N VAL A 237 -10.78 -15.56 -9.05
CA VAL A 237 -10.54 -14.41 -8.20
C VAL A 237 -10.16 -13.22 -9.08
N VAL A 238 -10.78 -12.07 -8.86
CA VAL A 238 -10.40 -10.81 -9.48
C VAL A 238 -10.02 -9.80 -8.41
N ILE A 239 -8.81 -9.22 -8.50
CA ILE A 239 -8.33 -8.21 -7.57
C ILE A 239 -8.15 -6.90 -8.33
N GLU A 240 -8.95 -5.90 -7.98
CA GLU A 240 -8.93 -4.57 -8.59
C GLU A 240 -8.09 -3.63 -7.74
N VAL A 241 -7.00 -3.11 -8.32
CA VAL A 241 -6.03 -2.24 -7.64
C VAL A 241 -5.67 -0.98 -8.46
N ALA A 242 -6.42 -0.69 -9.52
CA ALA A 242 -6.16 0.44 -10.42
C ALA A 242 -6.94 1.70 -10.07
N GLY A 243 -8.20 1.56 -9.62
CA GLY A 243 -9.08 2.67 -9.24
C GLY A 243 -9.49 3.60 -10.39
N ALA A 244 -9.37 3.16 -11.65
CA ALA A 244 -9.83 3.94 -12.80
C ALA A 244 -11.34 3.82 -13.00
N GLU A 245 -11.94 4.73 -13.77
CA GLU A 245 -13.39 4.88 -13.89
C GLU A 245 -14.13 3.58 -14.27
N ASP A 246 -13.54 2.76 -15.15
CA ASP A 246 -14.17 1.54 -15.69
C ASP A 246 -13.68 0.25 -15.02
N THR A 247 -12.69 0.31 -14.12
CA THR A 247 -12.02 -0.90 -13.62
C THR A 247 -12.87 -1.70 -12.63
N PHE A 248 -13.76 -1.07 -11.88
CA PHE A 248 -14.73 -1.78 -11.06
C PHE A 248 -15.68 -2.64 -11.91
N GLN A 249 -16.20 -2.06 -12.99
CA GLN A 249 -17.09 -2.77 -13.89
C GLN A 249 -16.34 -3.90 -14.61
N LEU A 250 -15.13 -3.64 -15.10
CA LEU A 250 -14.29 -4.64 -15.71
C LEU A 250 -14.02 -5.81 -14.76
N ALA A 251 -13.77 -5.54 -13.47
CA ALA A 251 -13.48 -6.55 -12.47
C ALA A 251 -14.59 -7.59 -12.34
N TRP A 252 -15.83 -7.16 -12.11
CA TRP A 252 -16.92 -8.10 -11.94
C TRP A 252 -17.36 -8.76 -13.26
N GLN A 253 -17.17 -8.11 -14.41
CA GLN A 253 -17.44 -8.69 -15.72
C GLN A 253 -16.48 -9.84 -16.04
N CYS A 254 -15.20 -9.70 -15.68
CA CYS A 254 -14.17 -10.74 -15.87
C CYS A 254 -14.25 -11.91 -14.89
N ALA A 255 -15.03 -11.77 -13.81
CA ALA A 255 -15.24 -12.80 -12.81
C ALA A 255 -16.20 -13.89 -13.32
N ARG A 256 -15.88 -15.18 -13.10
CA ARG A 256 -16.81 -16.30 -13.34
C ARG A 256 -17.98 -16.26 -12.36
N PRO A 257 -19.06 -17.02 -12.59
CA PRO A 257 -20.06 -17.24 -11.54
C PRO A 257 -19.44 -17.83 -10.25
N ASN A 258 -19.92 -17.36 -9.09
CA ASN A 258 -19.42 -17.67 -7.74
C ASN A 258 -17.94 -17.31 -7.51
N ALA A 259 -17.42 -16.32 -8.20
CA ALA A 259 -16.07 -15.79 -7.98
C ALA A 259 -16.01 -14.80 -6.83
N ILE A 260 -14.79 -14.54 -6.35
CA ILE A 260 -14.49 -13.45 -5.42
C ILE A 260 -13.94 -12.27 -6.20
N VAL A 261 -14.51 -11.09 -5.96
CA VAL A 261 -14.03 -9.80 -6.51
C VAL A 261 -13.56 -8.94 -5.36
N THR A 262 -12.27 -8.71 -5.27
CA THR A 262 -11.63 -7.89 -4.23
C THR A 262 -11.30 -6.52 -4.78
N ILE A 263 -11.84 -5.47 -4.15
CA ILE A 263 -11.62 -4.08 -4.54
C ILE A 263 -10.71 -3.42 -3.51
N VAL A 264 -9.51 -3.07 -3.93
CA VAL A 264 -8.44 -2.51 -3.09
C VAL A 264 -8.23 -1.03 -3.38
N ALA A 265 -8.42 -0.63 -4.64
CA ALA A 265 -8.13 0.72 -5.07
C ALA A 265 -9.07 1.76 -4.44
N LEU A 266 -8.53 2.99 -4.26
CA LEU A 266 -9.34 4.17 -3.95
C LEU A 266 -9.97 4.71 -5.25
N TYR A 267 -11.26 5.02 -5.18
CA TYR A 267 -12.00 5.65 -6.27
C TYR A 267 -12.36 7.09 -5.93
N ASP A 268 -12.15 8.00 -6.86
CA ASP A 268 -12.52 9.42 -6.71
C ASP A 268 -14.03 9.66 -6.92
N LYS A 269 -14.75 8.72 -7.55
CA LYS A 269 -16.18 8.82 -7.87
C LYS A 269 -16.93 7.58 -7.41
N PRO A 270 -18.23 7.72 -7.08
CA PRO A 270 -19.10 6.57 -6.83
C PRO A 270 -19.08 5.56 -7.98
N GLN A 271 -19.04 4.26 -7.64
CA GLN A 271 -19.11 3.17 -8.59
C GLN A 271 -20.51 2.54 -8.58
N VAL A 272 -21.01 2.15 -9.74
CA VAL A 272 -22.34 1.57 -9.90
C VAL A 272 -22.24 0.05 -10.03
N LEU A 273 -22.97 -0.65 -9.18
CA LEU A 273 -23.17 -2.09 -9.28
C LEU A 273 -24.45 -2.37 -10.08
N SER A 274 -24.29 -2.86 -11.33
CA SER A 274 -25.42 -3.21 -12.18
C SER A 274 -26.00 -4.57 -11.79
N LEU A 275 -26.94 -4.58 -10.85
CA LEU A 275 -27.57 -5.82 -10.38
C LEU A 275 -28.27 -6.62 -11.49
N PRO A 276 -28.98 -6.00 -12.48
CA PRO A 276 -29.57 -6.74 -13.60
C PRO A 276 -28.55 -7.54 -14.40
N ASP A 277 -27.37 -6.94 -14.68
CA ASP A 277 -26.33 -7.58 -15.48
C ASP A 277 -25.57 -8.67 -14.71
N MET A 278 -25.60 -8.59 -13.38
CA MET A 278 -24.95 -9.55 -12.47
C MET A 278 -25.86 -10.70 -12.05
N TYR A 279 -27.14 -10.63 -12.37
CA TYR A 279 -28.09 -11.65 -11.95
C TYR A 279 -27.62 -13.07 -12.40
N GLY A 280 -27.55 -13.97 -11.42
CA GLY A 280 -27.06 -15.34 -11.64
C GLY A 280 -25.53 -15.52 -11.56
N LYS A 281 -24.74 -14.47 -11.43
CA LYS A 281 -23.29 -14.62 -11.20
C LYS A 281 -22.93 -15.00 -9.75
N ASN A 282 -23.79 -14.68 -8.76
CA ASN A 282 -23.57 -15.03 -7.34
C ASN A 282 -22.18 -14.62 -6.82
N LEU A 283 -21.72 -13.41 -7.14
CA LEU A 283 -20.39 -12.92 -6.79
C LEU A 283 -20.27 -12.58 -5.31
N THR A 284 -19.09 -12.79 -4.75
CA THR A 284 -18.69 -12.25 -3.45
C THR A 284 -17.80 -11.04 -3.65
N PHE A 285 -18.22 -9.88 -3.14
CA PHE A 285 -17.40 -8.67 -3.14
C PHE A 285 -16.72 -8.50 -1.78
N LYS A 286 -15.42 -8.18 -1.83
CA LYS A 286 -14.63 -7.81 -0.65
C LYS A 286 -13.97 -6.48 -0.93
N THR A 287 -14.15 -5.51 -0.04
CA THR A 287 -13.60 -4.16 -0.22
C THR A 287 -13.25 -3.55 1.11
N GLY A 288 -12.28 -2.65 1.13
CA GLY A 288 -11.89 -1.94 2.33
C GLY A 288 -10.48 -1.33 2.22
N GLY A 289 -10.04 -0.74 3.31
CA GLY A 289 -8.64 -0.38 3.52
C GLY A 289 -7.87 -1.57 4.10
N VAL A 290 -6.55 -1.53 3.96
CA VAL A 290 -5.68 -2.55 4.52
C VAL A 290 -5.88 -2.69 6.03
N ASP A 291 -5.89 -3.93 6.51
CA ASP A 291 -5.66 -4.23 7.92
C ASP A 291 -4.18 -4.60 8.06
N GLY A 292 -3.35 -3.61 8.37
CA GLY A 292 -1.88 -3.65 8.33
C GLY A 292 -1.25 -4.40 9.51
N CYS A 293 -1.85 -5.49 9.99
CA CYS A 293 -1.34 -6.25 11.14
C CYS A 293 -0.27 -7.30 10.78
N ASP A 294 0.04 -7.50 9.50
CA ASP A 294 0.88 -8.60 9.02
C ASP A 294 2.35 -8.20 8.76
N CYS A 295 2.78 -6.98 9.14
CA CYS A 295 4.12 -6.47 8.81
C CYS A 295 5.26 -7.36 9.30
N ALA A 296 5.14 -7.97 10.47
CA ALA A 296 6.15 -8.88 11.00
C ALA A 296 6.29 -10.17 10.15
N GLU A 297 5.16 -10.75 9.69
CA GLU A 297 5.16 -11.90 8.79
C GLU A 297 5.78 -11.55 7.45
N ILE A 298 5.44 -10.38 6.90
CA ILE A 298 5.98 -9.90 5.63
C ILE A 298 7.51 -9.71 5.72
N LEU A 299 8.03 -9.15 6.82
CA LEU A 299 9.47 -9.04 7.06
C LEU A 299 10.16 -10.41 7.09
N SER A 300 9.54 -11.43 7.70
CA SER A 300 10.07 -12.80 7.69
C SER A 300 10.11 -13.36 6.28
N LEU A 301 9.07 -13.15 5.46
CA LEU A 301 9.05 -13.59 4.05
C LEU A 301 10.13 -12.89 3.21
N ILE A 302 10.42 -11.62 3.50
CA ILE A 302 11.53 -10.89 2.87
C ILE A 302 12.88 -11.46 3.32
N GLU A 303 13.07 -11.74 4.59
CA GLU A 303 14.29 -12.32 5.14
C GLU A 303 14.57 -13.69 4.53
N GLU A 304 13.56 -14.53 4.38
CA GLU A 304 13.60 -15.83 3.72
C GLU A 304 13.82 -15.74 2.19
N GLY A 305 13.81 -14.55 1.61
CA GLY A 305 13.97 -14.34 0.16
C GLY A 305 12.74 -14.72 -0.68
N LYS A 306 11.58 -14.91 -0.05
CA LYS A 306 10.31 -15.23 -0.75
C LYS A 306 9.67 -14.00 -1.40
N ILE A 307 9.97 -12.81 -0.88
CA ILE A 307 9.54 -11.53 -1.45
C ILE A 307 10.76 -10.63 -1.60
N ASP A 308 10.86 -9.97 -2.76
CA ASP A 308 11.81 -8.88 -3.00
C ASP A 308 11.12 -7.73 -3.74
N THR A 309 11.13 -6.56 -3.12
CA THR A 309 10.53 -5.32 -3.66
C THR A 309 11.57 -4.31 -4.11
N THR A 310 12.87 -4.62 -4.04
CA THR A 310 13.94 -3.64 -4.30
C THR A 310 13.94 -3.10 -5.71
N HIS A 311 13.55 -3.92 -6.69
CA HIS A 311 13.46 -3.54 -8.10
C HIS A 311 12.26 -2.64 -8.41
N LEU A 312 11.29 -2.50 -7.48
CA LEU A 312 10.17 -1.56 -7.59
C LEU A 312 10.60 -0.12 -7.31
N ILE A 313 11.67 0.06 -6.52
CA ILE A 313 12.22 1.38 -6.19
C ILE A 313 13.12 1.82 -7.35
N THR A 314 12.51 2.43 -8.35
CA THR A 314 13.17 2.83 -9.60
C THR A 314 13.95 4.12 -9.48
N HIS A 315 13.55 5.02 -8.58
CA HIS A 315 14.15 6.34 -8.39
C HIS A 315 14.41 6.62 -6.93
N SER A 316 15.39 7.50 -6.66
CA SER A 316 15.72 7.94 -5.31
C SER A 316 16.09 9.43 -5.33
N PHE A 317 15.55 10.20 -4.40
CA PHE A 317 15.81 11.62 -4.24
C PHE A 317 16.11 11.93 -2.77
N PRO A 318 16.97 12.92 -2.48
CA PRO A 318 17.07 13.45 -1.13
C PRO A 318 15.80 14.23 -0.77
N LEU A 319 15.47 14.30 0.52
CA LEU A 319 14.30 15.04 1.02
C LEU A 319 14.30 16.50 0.53
N SER A 320 15.47 17.12 0.37
CA SER A 320 15.61 18.48 -0.14
C SER A 320 15.13 18.67 -1.60
N ARG A 321 14.98 17.58 -2.36
CA ARG A 321 14.47 17.56 -3.74
C ARG A 321 13.14 16.80 -3.88
N ILE A 322 12.37 16.72 -2.83
CA ILE A 322 11.12 15.95 -2.80
C ILE A 322 10.09 16.48 -3.81
N GLU A 323 10.08 17.78 -4.09
CA GLU A 323 9.18 18.38 -5.09
C GLU A 323 9.43 17.84 -6.50
N GLU A 324 10.70 17.68 -6.89
CA GLU A 324 11.08 17.07 -8.17
C GLU A 324 10.65 15.58 -8.22
N ALA A 325 10.82 14.88 -7.10
CA ALA A 325 10.38 13.49 -6.96
C ALA A 325 8.87 13.34 -7.16
N TYR A 326 8.08 14.26 -6.59
CA TYR A 326 6.63 14.29 -6.79
C TYR A 326 6.25 14.60 -8.23
N GLN A 327 6.91 15.54 -8.90
CA GLN A 327 6.66 15.87 -10.31
C GLN A 327 6.89 14.64 -11.19
N LEU A 328 8.03 13.96 -11.04
CA LEU A 328 8.34 12.73 -11.77
C LEU A 328 7.31 11.63 -11.52
N PHE A 329 6.91 11.43 -10.26
CA PHE A 329 5.96 10.39 -9.87
C PHE A 329 4.54 10.66 -10.39
N GLU A 330 4.06 11.91 -10.25
CA GLU A 330 2.73 12.35 -10.68
C GLU A 330 2.58 12.27 -12.21
N ASN A 331 3.60 12.72 -12.95
CA ASN A 331 3.63 12.70 -14.41
C ASN A 331 3.89 11.31 -15.00
N LYS A 332 4.26 10.32 -14.15
CA LYS A 332 4.62 8.94 -14.57
C LYS A 332 5.76 8.91 -15.59
N GLU A 333 6.74 9.80 -15.41
CA GLU A 333 7.89 9.93 -16.30
C GLU A 333 8.95 8.85 -16.03
N ASP A 334 9.87 8.68 -16.97
CA ASP A 334 11.07 7.82 -16.87
C ASP A 334 10.81 6.39 -16.35
N GLY A 335 9.64 5.83 -16.66
CA GLY A 335 9.28 4.47 -16.22
C GLY A 335 9.12 4.31 -14.70
N VAL A 336 8.85 5.39 -13.98
CA VAL A 336 8.72 5.39 -12.53
C VAL A 336 7.67 4.39 -12.03
N ILE A 337 8.07 3.58 -11.01
CA ILE A 337 7.17 2.71 -10.26
C ILE A 337 7.07 3.22 -8.82
N LYS A 338 8.18 3.23 -8.09
CA LYS A 338 8.28 3.79 -6.74
C LYS A 338 9.47 4.73 -6.65
N VAL A 339 9.30 5.80 -5.89
CA VAL A 339 10.34 6.78 -5.60
C VAL A 339 10.69 6.71 -4.12
N ALA A 340 11.95 6.44 -3.81
CA ALA A 340 12.46 6.54 -2.45
C ALA A 340 12.90 7.97 -2.13
N ILE A 341 12.62 8.44 -0.93
CA ILE A 341 13.05 9.72 -0.38
C ILE A 341 14.04 9.44 0.74
N VAL A 342 15.29 9.85 0.53
CA VAL A 342 16.38 9.69 1.51
C VAL A 342 16.37 10.91 2.41
N THR A 343 16.34 10.70 3.72
CA THR A 343 16.55 11.76 4.72
C THR A 343 18.01 11.74 5.15
N ASP A 344 18.65 12.91 5.16
CA ASP A 344 20.06 13.07 5.55
C ASP A 344 20.29 12.91 7.06
#